data_876e2466f32293a07fcb0e32e38b95c2
#
_entry.id   876e2466f32293a07fcb0e32e38b95c2
#
_cell.length_a   1.000
_cell.length_b   1.000
_cell.length_c   1.000
_cell.angle_alpha   90.00
_cell.angle_beta   90.00
_cell.angle_gamma   90.00
#
_symmetry.space_group_name_H-M   'P 1'
#
loop_
_entity.id
_entity.type
_entity.pdbx_description
1 polymer ?
#
loop_
_entity_poly.entity_id
_entity_poly.type
_entity_poly.pdbx_seq_one_letter_code
_entity_poly.pdbx_strand_id
1 'polypeptide(L)' 'MIRFVYDLNIVLEAIENKDYKDAKAMIKDIQEDLRILALL' A
#
# COMPACT_ATOMS: atom_id res chain seq x y z
N MET A 1 5.34 6.75 14.22
CA MET A 1 5.14 7.34 12.91
C MET A 1 4.37 6.36 12.02
N ILE A 2 3.29 6.83 11.41
CA ILE A 2 2.38 5.92 10.70
C ILE A 2 2.60 6.05 9.19
N ARG A 3 3.57 5.31 8.70
CA ARG A 3 3.90 5.29 7.29
C ARG A 3 2.77 4.68 6.44
N PHE A 4 2.05 3.71 7.02
CA PHE A 4 0.99 3.03 6.29
C PHE A 4 -0.15 3.95 5.88
N VAL A 5 -0.44 4.97 6.68
CA VAL A 5 -1.49 5.93 6.33
C VAL A 5 -1.13 6.67 5.05
N TYR A 6 0.13 7.07 4.93
CA TYR A 6 0.61 7.75 3.74
C TYR A 6 0.53 6.84 2.50
N ASP A 7 0.99 5.60 2.66
CA ASP A 7 0.96 4.62 1.58
C ASP A 7 -0.48 4.33 1.13
N LEU A 8 -1.39 4.20 2.08
CA LEU A 8 -2.80 3.97 1.76
C LEU A 8 -3.42 5.15 1.02
N ASN A 9 -3.01 6.36 1.35
CA ASN A 9 -3.49 7.55 0.64
C ASN A 9 -3.03 7.54 -0.81
N ILE A 10 -1.80 7.10 -1.07
CA ILE A 10 -1.28 7.00 -2.42
C ILE A 10 -2.04 5.93 -3.21
N VAL A 11 -2.35 4.81 -2.57
CA VAL A 11 -3.14 3.74 -3.19
C VAL A 11 -4.52 4.27 -3.57
N LEU A 12 -5.16 5.00 -2.66
CA LEU A 12 -6.48 5.57 -2.91
C LEU A 12 -6.44 6.52 -4.11
N GLU A 13 -5.43 7.36 -4.17
CA GLU A 13 -5.25 8.28 -5.28
C GLU A 13 -5.08 7.53 -6.60
N ALA A 14 -4.30 6.46 -6.59
CA ALA A 14 -4.11 5.64 -7.79
C ALA A 14 -5.43 5.05 -8.26
N ILE A 15 -6.25 4.58 -7.34
CA ILE A 15 -7.56 4.02 -7.67
C ILE A 15 -8.45 5.09 -8.27
N GLU A 16 -8.46 6.29 -7.71
CA GLU A 16 -9.25 7.40 -8.21
C GLU A 16 -8.85 7.79 -9.63
N ASN A 17 -7.56 7.64 -9.95
CA ASN A 17 -7.04 7.90 -11.29
C ASN A 17 -7.17 6.69 -12.20
N LYS A 18 -7.79 5.63 -11.73
CA LYS A 18 -7.98 4.36 -12.46
C LYS A 18 -6.66 3.69 -12.81
N ASP A 19 -5.64 3.96 -12.02
CA ASP A 19 -4.32 3.36 -12.18
C ASP A 19 -4.23 2.09 -11.32
N TYR A 20 -5.01 1.10 -11.70
CA TYR A 20 -5.18 -0.11 -10.89
C TYR A 20 -3.92 -0.95 -10.81
N LYS A 21 -3.10 -0.87 -11.83
CA LYS A 21 -1.85 -1.63 -11.88
C LYS A 21 -0.89 -1.17 -10.78
N ASP A 22 -0.73 0.14 -10.65
CA ASP A 22 0.12 0.70 -9.60
C ASP A 22 -0.49 0.49 -8.22
N ALA A 23 -1.80 0.68 -8.11
CA ALA A 23 -2.49 0.46 -6.84
C ALA A 23 -2.29 -0.96 -6.36
N LYS A 24 -2.40 -1.93 -7.25
CA LYS A 24 -2.23 -3.34 -6.92
C LYS A 24 -0.80 -3.63 -6.46
N ALA A 25 0.18 -3.06 -7.14
CA ALA A 25 1.58 -3.25 -6.77
C ALA A 25 1.87 -2.68 -5.40
N MET A 26 1.33 -1.50 -5.10
CA MET A 26 1.53 -0.87 -3.80
C MET A 26 0.86 -1.65 -2.68
N ILE A 27 -0.31 -2.20 -2.93
CA ILE A 27 -0.99 -3.04 -1.94
C ILE A 27 -0.15 -4.28 -1.63
N LYS A 28 0.45 -4.88 -2.63
CA LYS A 28 1.34 -6.03 -2.43
C LYS A 28 2.53 -5.68 -1.56
N ASP A 29 3.13 -4.52 -1.78
CA ASP A 29 4.24 -4.05 -0.97
C ASP A 29 3.84 -3.86 0.48
N ILE A 30 2.68 -3.27 0.71
CA ILE A 30 2.16 -3.06 2.06
C ILE A 30 1.92 -4.40 2.75
N GLN A 31 1.34 -5.36 2.03
CA GLN A 31 1.10 -6.69 2.57
C GLN A 31 2.40 -7.38 2.98
N GLU A 32 3.43 -7.21 2.18
CA GLU A 32 4.73 -7.80 2.46
C GLU A 32 5.35 -7.19 3.73
N ASP A 33 5.27 -5.88 3.86
CA ASP A 33 5.75 -5.18 5.04
C ASP A 33 5.01 -5.65 6.30
N LEU A 34 3.70 -5.78 6.21
CA LEU A 34 2.89 -6.26 7.33
C LEU A 34 3.23 -7.69 7.70
N ARG A 35 3.54 -8.51 6.72
CA ARG A 35 3.95 -9.90 6.98
C ARG A 35 5.26 -9.95 7.74
N ILE A 36 6.22 -9.11 7.36
CA ILE A 36 7.49 -9.03 8.05
C ILE A 36 7.30 -8.59 9.50
N LEU A 37 6.45 -7.59 9.72
CA LEU A 37 6.14 -7.12 11.07
C LEU A 37 5.49 -8.21 11.91
N ALA A 38 4.65 -9.03 11.30
CA ALA A 38 3.97 -10.11 11.99
C ALA A 38 4.94 -11.21 12.43
N LEU A 39 6.08 -11.34 11.75
CA LEU A 39 7.09 -12.33 12.10
C LEU A 39 8.02 -11.87 13.23
N LEU A 40 8.03 -10.60 13.51
CA LEU A 40 8.84 -10.05 14.59
C LEU A 40 8.17 -10.25 15.93
#